data_c9821943bf6ee3e1ffd86107e078c84d
#
_entry.id   c9821943bf6ee3e1ffd86107e078c84d
#
_cell.length_a   1.000
_cell.length_b   1.000
_cell.length_c   1.000
_cell.angle_alpha   90.00
_cell.angle_beta   90.00
_cell.angle_gamma   90.00
#
_symmetry.space_group_name_H-M   'P 1'
#
loop_
_entity.id
_entity.type
_entity.pdbx_description
1 polymer ?
#
loop_
_entity_poly.entity_id
_entity_poly.type
_entity_poly.pdbx_seq_one_letter_code
_entity_poly.pdbx_strand_id
1 'polypeptide(L)'
;MSTFLYSQELRRTIRLFGSFAVAFSFISITTGIFANYDTMLDTSGPVGIWMWPIVTVGQLLVALVFAELAARMPITGYSYQWVTRLGGHAWGWMTGWVAFCFLVIVVPSVDHGVASVIGYMADIPEGSKWLTVIVCATITIQAVIHVFGVKLADRINSIAVFTEIVGMMGLIIILGVLLIKDGASGEMITVRGDHITDASWITTFLMAALMGAYTLVGFESAA
;
A
#
# COMPACT_ATOMS: atom_id res chain seq x y z
N MET A 1 8.23 14.18 -34.78
CA MET A 1 8.20 13.34 -33.55
C MET A 1 9.61 13.35 -33.02
N SER A 2 9.96 14.26 -32.08
CA SER A 2 11.30 14.38 -31.53
C SER A 2 11.54 13.19 -30.61
N THR A 3 12.38 12.28 -31.04
CA THR A 3 12.91 11.18 -30.22
C THR A 3 13.78 11.83 -29.13
N PHE A 4 13.27 11.84 -27.90
CA PHE A 4 14.06 12.28 -26.75
C PHE A 4 15.12 11.21 -26.48
N LEU A 5 16.32 11.41 -27.01
CA LEU A 5 17.50 10.58 -26.73
C LEU A 5 18.00 10.96 -25.32
N TYR A 6 17.54 10.24 -24.30
CA TYR A 6 18.12 10.33 -22.97
C TYR A 6 19.33 9.41 -22.88
N SER A 7 20.50 9.96 -22.51
CA SER A 7 21.64 9.12 -22.14
C SER A 7 21.32 8.40 -20.84
N GLN A 8 21.49 7.09 -20.81
CA GLN A 8 21.25 6.29 -19.62
C GLN A 8 22.44 6.48 -18.65
N GLU A 9 22.25 7.28 -17.62
CA GLU A 9 23.28 7.57 -16.59
C GLU A 9 23.21 6.62 -15.40
N LEU A 10 22.04 6.05 -15.13
CA LEU A 10 21.82 5.15 -14.00
C LEU A 10 22.15 3.69 -14.34
N ARG A 11 22.87 3.03 -13.43
CA ARG A 11 23.15 1.60 -13.55
C ARG A 11 21.90 0.80 -13.20
N ARG A 12 21.51 -0.14 -14.06
CA ARG A 12 20.44 -1.09 -13.80
C ARG A 12 20.92 -2.12 -12.77
N THR A 13 20.67 -1.88 -11.49
CA THR A 13 21.10 -2.76 -10.40
C THR A 13 19.97 -3.67 -9.89
N ILE A 14 18.72 -3.25 -10.05
CA ILE A 14 17.52 -3.99 -9.62
C ILE A 14 17.07 -4.88 -10.78
N ARG A 15 16.81 -6.16 -10.49
CA ARG A 15 16.28 -7.14 -11.44
C ARG A 15 14.76 -7.09 -11.46
N LEU A 16 14.12 -7.77 -12.43
CA LEU A 16 12.66 -7.78 -12.60
C LEU A 16 11.91 -8.16 -11.31
N PHE A 17 12.36 -9.19 -10.60
CA PHE A 17 11.74 -9.57 -9.32
C PHE A 17 11.93 -8.49 -8.25
N GLY A 18 13.09 -7.84 -8.18
CA GLY A 18 13.32 -6.72 -7.24
C GLY A 18 12.39 -5.54 -7.52
N SER A 19 12.21 -5.16 -8.79
CA SER A 19 11.24 -4.09 -9.16
C SER A 19 9.80 -4.48 -8.80
N PHE A 20 9.41 -5.72 -9.07
CA PHE A 20 8.12 -6.24 -8.64
C PHE A 20 8.00 -6.22 -7.11
N ALA A 21 9.02 -6.66 -6.39
CA ALA A 21 9.03 -6.70 -4.94
C ALA A 21 8.93 -5.29 -4.32
N VAL A 22 9.54 -4.27 -4.93
CA VAL A 22 9.40 -2.87 -4.48
C VAL A 22 7.95 -2.41 -4.60
N ALA A 23 7.30 -2.59 -5.75
CA ALA A 23 5.91 -2.22 -5.93
C ALA A 23 4.97 -3.02 -5.01
N PHE A 24 5.20 -4.33 -4.90
CA PHE A 24 4.39 -5.24 -4.10
C PHE A 24 4.50 -4.93 -2.60
N SER A 25 5.70 -4.66 -2.10
CA SER A 25 5.90 -4.33 -0.68
C SER A 25 5.25 -3.00 -0.28
N PHE A 26 5.16 -2.05 -1.19
CA PHE A 26 4.45 -0.79 -0.94
C PHE A 26 2.95 -1.02 -0.78
N ILE A 27 2.37 -1.89 -1.60
CA ILE A 27 0.96 -2.28 -1.48
C ILE A 27 0.73 -3.08 -0.19
N SER A 28 1.66 -3.93 0.19
CA SER A 28 1.63 -4.83 1.35
C SER A 28 0.23 -5.30 1.75
N ILE A 29 -0.19 -6.42 1.18
CA ILE A 29 -1.54 -6.98 1.39
C ILE A 29 -1.80 -7.21 2.89
N THR A 30 -0.80 -7.72 3.63
CA THR A 30 -0.91 -7.97 5.07
C THR A 30 -1.12 -6.68 5.84
N THR A 31 -0.27 -5.68 5.65
CA THR A 31 -0.38 -4.40 6.37
C THR A 31 -1.65 -3.66 5.95
N GLY A 32 -1.92 -3.60 4.64
CA GLY A 32 -3.07 -2.86 4.11
C GLY A 32 -4.42 -3.44 4.54
N ILE A 33 -4.59 -4.76 4.43
CA ILE A 33 -5.86 -5.40 4.81
C ILE A 33 -6.01 -5.46 6.33
N PHE A 34 -5.02 -6.00 7.05
CA PHE A 34 -5.17 -6.21 8.50
C PHE A 34 -5.28 -4.89 9.27
N ALA A 35 -4.57 -3.84 8.86
CA ALA A 35 -4.68 -2.54 9.52
C ALA A 35 -6.01 -1.81 9.23
N ASN A 36 -6.66 -2.09 8.10
CA ASN A 36 -7.85 -1.34 7.67
C ASN A 36 -9.14 -2.13 7.75
N TYR A 37 -9.07 -3.47 7.94
CA TYR A 37 -10.25 -4.33 7.92
C TYR A 37 -11.22 -4.02 9.05
N ASP A 38 -10.70 -3.81 10.26
CA ASP A 38 -11.47 -3.44 11.43
C ASP A 38 -12.20 -2.11 11.21
N THR A 39 -11.48 -1.08 10.80
CA THR A 39 -12.06 0.23 10.46
C THR A 39 -13.12 0.13 9.35
N MET A 40 -12.95 -0.74 8.37
CA MET A 40 -13.95 -0.98 7.34
C MET A 40 -15.20 -1.63 7.90
N LEU A 41 -15.03 -2.65 8.78
CA LEU A 41 -16.16 -3.31 9.45
C LEU A 41 -16.94 -2.34 10.32
N ASP A 42 -16.25 -1.51 11.11
CA ASP A 42 -16.87 -0.50 11.96
C ASP A 42 -17.58 0.58 11.15
N THR A 43 -17.05 0.95 10.00
CA THR A 43 -17.61 2.04 9.17
C THR A 43 -18.78 1.59 8.32
N SER A 44 -18.67 0.45 7.65
CA SER A 44 -19.63 0.03 6.60
C SER A 44 -20.30 -1.30 6.90
N GLY A 45 -19.79 -2.05 7.88
CA GLY A 45 -20.12 -3.46 8.05
C GLY A 45 -19.48 -4.36 7.00
N PRO A 46 -19.79 -5.65 7.03
CA PRO A 46 -19.19 -6.65 6.12
C PRO A 46 -19.34 -6.33 4.63
N VAL A 47 -20.41 -5.63 4.24
CA VAL A 47 -20.64 -5.22 2.83
C VAL A 47 -19.55 -4.30 2.30
N GLY A 48 -18.83 -3.60 3.16
CA GLY A 48 -17.71 -2.73 2.77
C GLY A 48 -16.57 -3.45 2.03
N ILE A 49 -16.46 -4.78 2.18
CA ILE A 49 -15.45 -5.60 1.50
C ILE A 49 -15.50 -5.44 -0.04
N TRP A 50 -16.67 -5.16 -0.60
CA TRP A 50 -16.81 -4.97 -2.05
C TRP A 50 -16.10 -3.73 -2.57
N MET A 51 -15.73 -2.78 -1.69
CA MET A 51 -14.96 -1.62 -2.11
C MET A 51 -13.53 -1.97 -2.52
N TRP A 52 -12.91 -3.02 -1.98
CA TRP A 52 -11.59 -3.44 -2.45
C TRP A 52 -11.57 -3.82 -3.94
N PRO A 53 -12.42 -4.75 -4.44
CA PRO A 53 -12.46 -5.04 -5.88
C PRO A 53 -12.79 -3.82 -6.74
N ILE A 54 -13.74 -2.98 -6.33
CA ILE A 54 -14.14 -1.79 -7.09
C ILE A 54 -12.96 -0.82 -7.21
N VAL A 55 -12.31 -0.50 -6.09
CA VAL A 55 -11.16 0.40 -6.06
C VAL A 55 -9.96 -0.21 -6.80
N THR A 56 -9.77 -1.53 -6.72
CA THR A 56 -8.71 -2.24 -7.47
C THR A 56 -8.84 -1.99 -8.97
N VAL A 57 -10.05 -2.05 -9.53
CA VAL A 57 -10.26 -1.75 -10.96
C VAL A 57 -9.85 -0.31 -11.27
N GLY A 58 -10.23 0.66 -10.43
CA GLY A 58 -9.82 2.06 -10.58
C GLY A 58 -8.31 2.24 -10.53
N GLN A 59 -7.65 1.64 -9.55
CA GLN A 59 -6.19 1.70 -9.39
C GLN A 59 -5.45 1.01 -10.54
N LEU A 60 -5.97 -0.10 -11.08
CA LEU A 60 -5.40 -0.74 -12.27
C LEU A 60 -5.43 0.19 -13.50
N LEU A 61 -6.51 0.93 -13.70
CA LEU A 61 -6.57 1.91 -14.79
C LEU A 61 -5.52 3.00 -14.63
N VAL A 62 -5.31 3.49 -13.42
CA VAL A 62 -4.26 4.47 -13.12
C VAL A 62 -2.88 3.84 -13.33
N ALA A 63 -2.66 2.61 -12.87
CA ALA A 63 -1.38 1.89 -13.06
C ALA A 63 -1.03 1.71 -14.54
N LEU A 64 -2.02 1.45 -15.42
CA LEU A 64 -1.80 1.38 -16.87
C LEU A 64 -1.31 2.72 -17.44
N VAL A 65 -1.83 3.85 -16.95
CA VAL A 65 -1.34 5.17 -17.35
C VAL A 65 0.11 5.39 -16.90
N PHE A 66 0.45 5.00 -15.67
CA PHE A 66 1.83 5.08 -15.17
C PHE A 66 2.78 4.20 -15.99
N ALA A 67 2.36 2.96 -16.32
CA ALA A 67 3.14 2.06 -17.16
C ALA A 67 3.42 2.65 -18.55
N GLU A 68 2.41 3.29 -19.16
CA GLU A 68 2.56 3.95 -20.46
C GLU A 68 3.51 5.16 -20.36
N LEU A 69 3.41 5.96 -19.29
CA LEU A 69 4.31 7.10 -19.05
C LEU A 69 5.74 6.63 -18.82
N ALA A 70 5.95 5.60 -18.00
CA ALA A 70 7.27 5.01 -17.76
C ALA A 70 7.90 4.45 -19.02
N ALA A 71 7.10 3.80 -19.89
CA ALA A 71 7.59 3.26 -21.16
C ALA A 71 7.97 4.37 -22.17
N ARG A 72 7.21 5.47 -22.21
CA ARG A 72 7.46 6.58 -23.15
C ARG A 72 8.48 7.58 -22.63
N MET A 73 8.54 7.80 -21.35
CA MET A 73 9.39 8.80 -20.68
C MET A 73 10.12 8.15 -19.49
N PRO A 74 11.16 7.34 -19.73
CA PRO A 74 11.92 6.65 -18.67
C PRO A 74 12.86 7.65 -17.95
N ILE A 75 12.29 8.50 -17.12
CA ILE A 75 12.99 9.53 -16.36
C ILE A 75 12.79 9.30 -14.87
N THR A 76 13.81 9.60 -14.09
CA THR A 76 13.74 9.57 -12.62
C THR A 76 13.02 10.81 -12.09
N GLY A 77 12.41 10.72 -10.91
CA GLY A 77 11.81 11.86 -10.23
C GLY A 77 10.31 11.73 -10.03
N TYR A 78 9.79 10.52 -10.09
CA TYR A 78 8.39 10.21 -9.82
C TYR A 78 7.42 10.97 -10.74
N SER A 79 6.16 10.97 -10.44
CA SER A 79 5.11 11.69 -11.19
C SER A 79 5.37 13.19 -11.34
N TYR A 80 6.19 13.80 -10.46
CA TYR A 80 6.63 15.19 -10.58
C TYR A 80 7.19 15.55 -11.96
N GLN A 81 8.10 14.73 -12.48
CA GLN A 81 8.75 14.99 -13.76
C GLN A 81 7.79 14.86 -14.94
N TRP A 82 6.91 13.88 -14.92
CA TRP A 82 5.92 13.68 -15.96
C TRP A 82 4.90 14.82 -15.98
N VAL A 83 4.38 15.18 -14.79
CA VAL A 83 3.40 16.27 -14.66
C VAL A 83 4.02 17.61 -15.03
N THR A 84 5.28 17.86 -14.67
CA THR A 84 5.99 19.09 -15.09
C THR A 84 6.07 19.21 -16.60
N ARG A 85 6.33 18.12 -17.31
CA ARG A 85 6.47 18.10 -18.78
C ARG A 85 5.14 18.18 -19.50
N LEU A 86 4.11 17.57 -18.96
CA LEU A 86 2.79 17.51 -19.59
C LEU A 86 1.90 18.69 -19.20
N GLY A 87 1.96 19.13 -17.95
CA GLY A 87 1.07 20.15 -17.38
C GLY A 87 1.76 21.46 -16.99
N GLY A 88 3.10 21.52 -17.08
CA GLY A 88 3.87 22.70 -16.70
C GLY A 88 4.35 22.70 -15.25
N HIS A 89 5.23 23.67 -14.94
CA HIS A 89 5.97 23.72 -13.66
C HIS A 89 5.08 23.83 -12.42
N ALA A 90 3.99 24.60 -12.50
CA ALA A 90 3.09 24.80 -11.35
C ALA A 90 2.42 23.48 -10.93
N TRP A 91 1.90 22.72 -11.87
CA TRP A 91 1.29 21.42 -11.61
C TRP A 91 2.32 20.37 -11.18
N GLY A 92 3.52 20.40 -11.79
CA GLY A 92 4.62 19.55 -11.37
C GLY A 92 5.00 19.82 -9.92
N TRP A 93 5.18 21.08 -9.54
CA TRP A 93 5.50 21.45 -8.16
C TRP A 93 4.43 20.98 -7.16
N MET A 94 3.14 21.22 -7.48
CA MET A 94 2.03 20.77 -6.63
C MET A 94 2.05 19.25 -6.46
N THR A 95 2.23 18.50 -7.55
CA THR A 95 2.30 17.03 -7.51
C THR A 95 3.48 16.56 -6.65
N GLY A 96 4.65 17.17 -6.81
CA GLY A 96 5.83 16.83 -6.01
C GLY A 96 5.63 17.14 -4.53
N TRP A 97 4.98 18.25 -4.20
CA TRP A 97 4.68 18.62 -2.82
C TRP A 97 3.69 17.66 -2.17
N VAL A 98 2.60 17.31 -2.85
CA VAL A 98 1.61 16.35 -2.35
C VAL A 98 2.23 14.97 -2.16
N ALA A 99 3.04 14.51 -3.12
CA ALA A 99 3.76 13.25 -3.01
C ALA A 99 4.75 13.25 -1.84
N PHE A 100 5.46 14.34 -1.61
CA PHE A 100 6.35 14.50 -0.46
C PHE A 100 5.59 14.43 0.87
N CYS A 101 4.49 15.17 1.00
CA CYS A 101 3.64 15.13 2.19
C CYS A 101 3.11 13.72 2.45
N PHE A 102 2.66 13.02 1.40
CA PHE A 102 2.21 11.64 1.50
C PHE A 102 3.32 10.73 2.04
N LEU A 103 4.52 10.76 1.46
CA LEU A 103 5.63 9.91 1.87
C LEU A 103 6.09 10.17 3.31
N VAL A 104 6.05 11.43 3.76
CA VAL A 104 6.39 11.79 5.16
C VAL A 104 5.37 11.24 6.15
N ILE A 105 4.10 11.14 5.76
CA ILE A 105 3.02 10.69 6.64
C ILE A 105 2.87 9.16 6.61
N VAL A 106 3.00 8.55 5.42
CA VAL A 106 2.74 7.11 5.25
C VAL A 106 3.74 6.24 6.00
N VAL A 107 5.02 6.61 6.05
CA VAL A 107 6.05 5.80 6.75
C VAL A 107 5.74 5.65 8.23
N PRO A 108 5.59 6.71 9.03
CA PRO A 108 5.24 6.55 10.43
C PRO A 108 3.85 5.94 10.66
N SER A 109 2.91 6.08 9.72
CA SER A 109 1.59 5.44 9.80
C SER A 109 1.71 3.91 9.72
N VAL A 110 2.49 3.40 8.77
CA VAL A 110 2.75 1.95 8.62
C VAL A 110 3.55 1.42 9.80
N ASP A 111 4.57 2.14 10.24
CA ASP A 111 5.37 1.75 11.41
C ASP A 111 4.55 1.75 12.71
N HIS A 112 3.54 2.61 12.82
CA HIS A 112 2.60 2.57 13.94
C HIS A 112 1.77 1.28 13.94
N GLY A 113 1.31 0.83 12.76
CA GLY A 113 0.65 -0.47 12.61
C GLY A 113 1.53 -1.64 13.08
N VAL A 114 2.81 -1.64 12.69
CA VAL A 114 3.79 -2.64 13.15
C VAL A 114 3.99 -2.56 14.67
N ALA A 115 4.11 -1.34 15.21
CA ALA A 115 4.27 -1.13 16.65
C ALA A 115 3.06 -1.63 17.44
N SER A 116 1.84 -1.47 16.92
CA SER A 116 0.61 -1.99 17.55
C SER A 116 0.61 -3.52 17.62
N VAL A 117 1.03 -4.19 16.54
CA VAL A 117 1.15 -5.66 16.52
C VAL A 117 2.20 -6.15 17.54
N ILE A 118 3.38 -5.51 17.57
CA ILE A 118 4.44 -5.83 18.54
C ILE A 118 3.93 -5.56 19.97
N GLY A 119 3.23 -4.44 20.17
CA GLY A 119 2.64 -4.08 21.46
C GLY A 119 1.65 -5.13 21.93
N TYR A 120 0.77 -5.59 21.07
CA TYR A 120 -0.17 -6.67 21.38
C TYR A 120 0.56 -7.97 21.79
N MET A 121 1.61 -8.36 21.05
CA MET A 121 2.40 -9.55 21.37
C MET A 121 3.20 -9.43 22.67
N ALA A 122 3.54 -8.21 23.08
CA ALA A 122 4.34 -7.92 24.29
C ALA A 122 3.48 -7.44 25.46
N ASP A 123 2.15 -7.53 25.38
CA ASP A 123 1.19 -7.05 26.39
C ASP A 123 1.41 -5.57 26.78
N ILE A 124 1.81 -4.73 25.80
CA ILE A 124 1.98 -3.29 26.00
C ILE A 124 0.60 -2.61 25.81
N PRO A 125 0.11 -1.84 26.80
CA PRO A 125 -1.17 -1.17 26.69
C PRO A 125 -1.21 -0.17 25.54
N GLU A 126 -2.37 -0.04 24.88
CA GLU A 126 -2.61 0.99 23.86
C GLU A 126 -2.41 2.39 24.46
N GLY A 127 -1.80 3.28 23.66
CA GLY A 127 -1.44 4.64 24.12
C GLY A 127 -0.19 4.73 24.98
N SER A 128 0.51 3.62 25.20
CA SER A 128 1.78 3.61 25.92
C SER A 128 2.88 4.32 25.13
N LYS A 129 3.76 5.05 25.86
CA LYS A 129 4.96 5.67 25.27
C LYS A 129 5.90 4.65 24.62
N TRP A 130 5.82 3.38 25.01
CA TRP A 130 6.62 2.31 24.41
C TRP A 130 6.27 2.08 22.95
N LEU A 131 5.02 2.25 22.53
CA LEU A 131 4.65 2.16 21.12
C LEU A 131 5.35 3.23 20.28
N THR A 132 5.43 4.46 20.79
CA THR A 132 6.19 5.53 20.12
C THR A 132 7.69 5.20 20.04
N VAL A 133 8.27 4.61 21.10
CA VAL A 133 9.67 4.16 21.07
C VAL A 133 9.88 3.09 20.00
N ILE A 134 8.97 2.14 19.86
CA ILE A 134 9.03 1.11 18.83
C ILE A 134 8.98 1.75 17.43
N VAL A 135 8.05 2.69 17.19
CA VAL A 135 7.96 3.42 15.90
C VAL A 135 9.27 4.16 15.60
N CYS A 136 9.83 4.89 16.57
CA CYS A 136 11.10 5.59 16.35
C CYS A 136 12.26 4.62 16.10
N ALA A 137 12.28 3.47 16.75
CA ALA A 137 13.29 2.45 16.55
C ALA A 137 13.19 1.83 15.16
N THR A 138 11.98 1.48 14.69
CA THR A 138 11.76 0.91 13.34
C THR A 138 12.18 1.90 12.25
N ILE A 139 11.77 3.17 12.33
CA ILE A 139 12.18 4.21 11.39
C ILE A 139 13.72 4.36 11.39
N THR A 140 14.34 4.35 12.55
CA THR A 140 15.81 4.47 12.67
C THR A 140 16.52 3.28 12.01
N ILE A 141 16.04 2.06 12.26
CA ILE A 141 16.59 0.84 11.64
C ILE A 141 16.44 0.90 10.11
N GLN A 142 15.28 1.29 9.61
CA GLN A 142 15.03 1.46 8.17
C GLN A 142 15.99 2.49 7.56
N ALA A 143 16.15 3.65 8.20
CA ALA A 143 17.08 4.68 7.76
C ALA A 143 18.53 4.15 7.70
N VAL A 144 18.97 3.41 8.72
CA VAL A 144 20.31 2.80 8.76
C VAL A 144 20.48 1.79 7.62
N ILE A 145 19.49 0.93 7.36
CA ILE A 145 19.54 -0.02 6.23
C ILE A 145 19.73 0.72 4.91
N HIS A 146 19.03 1.82 4.69
CA HIS A 146 19.14 2.61 3.46
C HIS A 146 20.53 3.27 3.31
N VAL A 147 21.20 3.63 4.41
CA VAL A 147 22.58 4.16 4.38
C VAL A 147 23.59 3.13 3.83
N PHE A 148 23.38 1.84 4.11
CA PHE A 148 24.22 0.76 3.58
C PHE A 148 24.01 0.46 2.10
N GLY A 149 23.02 1.07 1.50
CA GLY A 149 22.79 1.09 0.06
C GLY A 149 21.66 0.22 -0.44
N VAL A 150 21.18 0.58 -1.62
CA VAL A 150 20.01 0.00 -2.30
C VAL A 150 20.05 -1.52 -2.42
N LYS A 151 21.23 -2.12 -2.59
CA LYS A 151 21.34 -3.59 -2.75
C LYS A 151 20.94 -4.35 -1.49
N LEU A 152 21.27 -3.84 -0.31
CA LEU A 152 20.88 -4.46 0.96
C LEU A 152 19.38 -4.32 1.17
N ALA A 153 18.84 -3.12 0.96
CA ALA A 153 17.42 -2.85 1.05
C ALA A 153 16.61 -3.73 0.09
N ASP A 154 17.00 -3.83 -1.18
CA ASP A 154 16.36 -4.68 -2.20
C ASP A 154 16.37 -6.16 -1.80
N ARG A 155 17.48 -6.66 -1.25
CA ARG A 155 17.58 -8.06 -0.83
C ARG A 155 16.66 -8.36 0.35
N ILE A 156 16.64 -7.50 1.37
CA ILE A 156 15.76 -7.63 2.54
C ILE A 156 14.31 -7.57 2.09
N ASN A 157 13.97 -6.58 1.27
CA ASN A 157 12.64 -6.41 0.72
C ASN A 157 12.17 -7.62 -0.10
N SER A 158 13.02 -8.16 -0.96
CA SER A 158 12.69 -9.35 -1.77
C SER A 158 12.40 -10.59 -0.90
N ILE A 159 13.15 -10.77 0.19
CA ILE A 159 12.91 -11.86 1.14
C ILE A 159 11.58 -11.65 1.87
N ALA A 160 11.32 -10.42 2.34
CA ALA A 160 10.09 -10.07 3.03
C ALA A 160 8.86 -10.32 2.15
N VAL A 161 8.89 -9.83 0.90
CA VAL A 161 7.81 -10.03 -0.08
C VAL A 161 7.58 -11.52 -0.38
N PHE A 162 8.65 -12.30 -0.55
CA PHE A 162 8.52 -13.74 -0.75
C PHE A 162 7.82 -14.40 0.45
N THR A 163 8.24 -14.04 1.67
CA THR A 163 7.65 -14.56 2.91
C THR A 163 6.17 -14.16 3.04
N GLU A 164 5.84 -12.91 2.68
CA GLU A 164 4.47 -12.41 2.68
C GLU A 164 3.58 -13.20 1.70
N ILE A 165 4.04 -13.40 0.47
CA ILE A 165 3.29 -14.17 -0.54
C ILE A 165 3.04 -15.60 -0.04
N VAL A 166 4.06 -16.28 0.49
CA VAL A 166 3.93 -17.64 1.00
C VAL A 166 2.99 -17.68 2.21
N GLY A 167 3.12 -16.73 3.14
CA GLY A 167 2.26 -16.64 4.32
C GLY A 167 0.79 -16.39 3.95
N MET A 168 0.54 -15.45 3.03
CA MET A 168 -0.81 -15.14 2.57
C MET A 168 -1.45 -16.30 1.80
N MET A 169 -0.68 -16.98 0.94
CA MET A 169 -1.17 -18.18 0.26
C MET A 169 -1.51 -19.28 1.25
N GLY A 170 -0.69 -19.47 2.28
CA GLY A 170 -0.97 -20.42 3.37
C GLY A 170 -2.27 -20.07 4.10
N LEU A 171 -2.46 -18.80 4.45
CA LEU A 171 -3.67 -18.30 5.10
C LEU A 171 -4.91 -18.52 4.22
N ILE A 172 -4.84 -18.19 2.94
CA ILE A 172 -5.95 -18.40 1.99
C ILE A 172 -6.33 -19.87 1.91
N ILE A 173 -5.34 -20.77 1.87
CA ILE A 173 -5.58 -22.21 1.81
C ILE A 173 -6.26 -22.69 3.11
N ILE A 174 -5.75 -22.28 4.27
CA ILE A 174 -6.32 -22.65 5.57
C ILE A 174 -7.76 -22.17 5.68
N LEU A 175 -8.00 -20.89 5.40
CA LEU A 175 -9.34 -20.32 5.45
C LEU A 175 -10.28 -20.98 4.42
N GLY A 176 -9.80 -21.28 3.22
CA GLY A 176 -10.56 -21.98 2.19
C GLY A 176 -10.97 -23.39 2.62
N VAL A 177 -10.07 -24.13 3.27
CA VAL A 177 -10.37 -25.47 3.82
C VAL A 177 -11.41 -25.38 4.94
N LEU A 178 -11.28 -24.42 5.86
CA LEU A 178 -12.24 -24.19 6.93
C LEU A 178 -13.62 -23.82 6.35
N LEU A 179 -13.64 -22.96 5.36
CA LEU A 179 -14.86 -22.53 4.66
C LEU A 179 -15.63 -23.71 4.05
N ILE A 180 -14.90 -24.66 3.44
CA ILE A 180 -15.48 -25.87 2.83
C ILE A 180 -15.98 -26.83 3.91
N LYS A 181 -15.23 -26.93 5.02
CA LYS A 181 -15.53 -27.87 6.11
C LYS A 181 -16.73 -27.42 6.94
N ASP A 182 -16.77 -26.16 7.34
CA ASP A 182 -17.76 -25.63 8.28
C ASP A 182 -18.99 -25.02 7.59
N GLY A 183 -18.92 -24.87 6.26
CA GLY A 183 -19.94 -24.21 5.44
C GLY A 183 -19.90 -22.69 5.62
N ALA A 184 -19.93 -21.95 4.52
CA ALA A 184 -20.03 -20.51 4.57
C ALA A 184 -21.40 -20.05 4.10
N SER A 185 -22.00 -19.16 4.86
CA SER A 185 -23.13 -18.37 4.40
C SER A 185 -22.61 -17.13 3.68
N GLY A 186 -22.89 -17.04 2.36
CA GLY A 186 -22.57 -15.82 1.58
C GLY A 186 -23.40 -14.60 2.01
N GLU A 187 -24.34 -14.75 2.93
CA GLU A 187 -25.17 -13.66 3.45
C GLU A 187 -24.31 -12.63 4.19
N MET A 188 -23.27 -13.06 4.92
CA MET A 188 -22.40 -12.18 5.70
C MET A 188 -21.82 -11.02 4.88
N ILE A 189 -21.43 -11.25 3.62
CA ILE A 189 -20.82 -10.23 2.76
C ILE A 189 -21.81 -9.22 2.18
N THR A 190 -23.10 -9.36 2.48
CA THR A 190 -24.16 -8.44 2.08
C THR A 190 -24.75 -7.66 3.27
N VAL A 191 -24.36 -8.02 4.49
CA VAL A 191 -24.87 -7.40 5.72
C VAL A 191 -24.23 -6.02 5.91
N ARG A 192 -25.07 -5.04 6.23
CA ARG A 192 -24.65 -3.69 6.65
C ARG A 192 -24.39 -3.68 8.14
N GLY A 193 -23.55 -2.76 8.61
CA GLY A 193 -23.39 -2.55 10.06
C GLY A 193 -24.69 -2.07 10.70
N ASP A 194 -25.00 -2.53 11.90
CA ASP A 194 -26.25 -2.25 12.60
C ASP A 194 -26.50 -0.77 12.88
N HIS A 195 -25.43 0.04 12.90
CA HIS A 195 -25.49 1.49 13.12
C HIS A 195 -25.73 2.29 11.82
N ILE A 196 -25.80 1.62 10.64
CA ILE A 196 -25.92 2.28 9.35
C ILE A 196 -27.39 2.44 8.97
N THR A 197 -27.83 3.69 8.89
CA THR A 197 -29.16 4.04 8.39
C THR A 197 -29.16 4.13 6.86
N ASP A 198 -30.33 3.97 6.23
CA ASP A 198 -30.46 4.11 4.78
C ASP A 198 -30.01 5.48 4.25
N ALA A 199 -30.13 6.54 5.06
CA ALA A 199 -29.66 7.89 4.71
C ALA A 199 -28.13 8.03 4.71
N SER A 200 -27.41 7.26 5.53
CA SER A 200 -25.96 7.33 5.67
C SER A 200 -25.22 6.24 4.88
N TRP A 201 -25.94 5.24 4.38
CA TRP A 201 -25.37 4.06 3.74
C TRP A 201 -24.37 4.38 2.61
N ILE A 202 -24.74 5.27 1.69
CA ILE A 202 -23.84 5.62 0.55
C ILE A 202 -22.57 6.27 1.06
N THR A 203 -22.67 7.16 2.04
CA THR A 203 -21.51 7.84 2.63
C THR A 203 -20.59 6.86 3.32
N THR A 204 -21.12 5.96 4.15
CA THR A 204 -20.32 4.96 4.86
C THR A 204 -19.70 3.94 3.90
N PHE A 205 -20.42 3.53 2.87
CA PHE A 205 -19.89 2.65 1.83
C PHE A 205 -18.77 3.32 1.03
N LEU A 206 -18.89 4.60 0.69
CA LEU A 206 -17.82 5.37 0.06
C LEU A 206 -16.63 5.59 1.00
N MET A 207 -16.84 5.69 2.30
CA MET A 207 -15.74 5.73 3.27
C MET A 207 -14.92 4.44 3.26
N ALA A 208 -15.52 3.28 3.05
CA ALA A 208 -14.81 2.03 2.86
C ALA A 208 -13.91 2.04 1.61
N ALA A 209 -14.25 2.83 0.59
CA ALA A 209 -13.40 3.00 -0.58
C ALA A 209 -12.05 3.65 -0.25
N LEU A 210 -11.99 4.51 0.77
CA LEU A 210 -10.73 5.11 1.24
C LEU A 210 -9.80 4.03 1.79
N MET A 211 -10.33 3.04 2.49
CA MET A 211 -9.54 1.92 3.02
C MET A 211 -8.99 1.06 1.87
N GLY A 212 -9.81 0.78 0.86
CA GLY A 212 -9.38 0.11 -0.36
C GLY A 212 -8.31 0.90 -1.13
N ALA A 213 -8.49 2.21 -1.27
CA ALA A 213 -7.53 3.08 -1.94
C ALA A 213 -6.19 3.15 -1.20
N TYR A 214 -6.23 3.26 0.13
CA TYR A 214 -5.03 3.26 0.96
C TYR A 214 -4.26 1.94 0.85
N THR A 215 -4.97 0.80 0.86
CA THR A 215 -4.35 -0.53 0.73
C THR A 215 -3.61 -0.72 -0.59
N LEU A 216 -4.10 -0.10 -1.67
CA LEU A 216 -3.62 -0.33 -3.04
C LEU A 216 -2.71 0.80 -3.56
N VAL A 217 -2.31 1.76 -2.74
CA VAL A 217 -1.39 2.83 -3.11
C VAL A 217 0.05 2.34 -3.14
N GLY A 218 0.90 2.93 -3.99
CA GLY A 218 2.33 2.68 -4.02
C GLY A 218 2.82 1.79 -5.17
N PHE A 219 1.92 1.30 -6.04
CA PHE A 219 2.30 0.54 -7.24
C PHE A 219 3.22 1.34 -8.18
N GLU A 220 3.14 2.66 -8.14
CA GLU A 220 3.97 3.58 -8.90
C GLU A 220 5.42 3.66 -8.43
N SER A 221 5.76 3.10 -7.27
CA SER A 221 7.11 3.12 -6.70
C SER A 221 8.16 2.36 -7.53
N ALA A 222 7.72 1.50 -8.44
CA ALA A 222 8.59 0.76 -9.37
C ALA A 222 8.73 1.43 -10.75
N ALA A 223 8.06 2.57 -10.99
CA ALA A 223 8.03 3.26 -12.28
C ALA A 223 9.18 4.28 -12.48
#